data_da184027c0381b8b9b2194e5c7aba8da
#
_entry.id   da184027c0381b8b9b2194e5c7aba8da
#
_cell.length_a   1.000
_cell.length_b   1.000
_cell.length_c   1.000
_cell.angle_alpha   90.00
_cell.angle_beta   90.00
_cell.angle_gamma   90.00
#
_symmetry.space_group_name_H-M   'P 1'
#
loop_
_entity.id
_entity.type
_entity.pdbx_description
1 polymer ?
#
loop_
_entity_poly.entity_id
_entity_poly.type
_entity_poly.pdbx_seq_one_letter_code
_entity_poly.pdbx_strand_id
1 'polypeptide(L)'
;PQNQVTLDKFNAWLDNTKNLTWREYYGLVFDFPRPVDAIAAADFRYCLEHGVKRHFSEMENYNVERKQRTYGRGPVSWDCNAMYFWVMANLQWDPYQDVKAMRREFLNRVFKDAAPDLEQYFALIEEKWLAGPTKSTWSTPAKAQWFEVTLNDKATVDALEGHLRQAEQKVRGPKAQDLLRRIRISFDLYKNRGRVQTMTIPRCEGEPPFDPDFAAAPWTNALTITEFYLKDDNKPYTDHPLLLKYLHDGENIYVGFKSTNPGIVKKINPKYRHGQLEALQLYFEVTPDKAATPDQGPYNATAISLTGGLEIPNYTSPLPMTRKVKETPDGWSLWVKIAIRDTGIDPAAKKIRGLYSFRFWTGKSELQWYDGFAGPKDAIYHVPICFADIILE
;
A
#
# COMPACT_ATOMS: atom_id res chain seq x y z
N PRO A 1 -16.02 17.53 -9.39
CA PRO A 1 -16.90 16.78 -10.29
C PRO A 1 -17.37 15.44 -9.73
N GLN A 2 -16.48 14.60 -9.16
CA GLN A 2 -16.87 13.29 -8.58
C GLN A 2 -17.77 13.42 -7.37
N ASN A 3 -17.50 14.38 -6.49
CA ASN A 3 -18.34 14.65 -5.32
C ASN A 3 -19.76 15.09 -5.74
N GLN A 4 -19.89 15.83 -6.83
CA GLN A 4 -21.21 16.25 -7.32
C GLN A 4 -22.06 15.05 -7.75
N VAL A 5 -21.47 14.09 -8.48
CA VAL A 5 -22.20 12.86 -8.87
C VAL A 5 -22.69 12.07 -7.65
N THR A 6 -21.87 12.00 -6.58
CA THR A 6 -22.25 11.33 -5.33
C THR A 6 -23.37 12.09 -4.62
N LEU A 7 -23.28 13.42 -4.58
CA LEU A 7 -24.29 14.29 -4.00
C LEU A 7 -25.62 14.17 -4.75
N ASP A 8 -25.61 14.17 -6.09
CA ASP A 8 -26.80 14.02 -6.90
C ASP A 8 -27.51 12.68 -6.65
N LYS A 9 -26.71 11.60 -6.55
CA LYS A 9 -27.25 10.28 -6.19
C LYS A 9 -27.85 10.25 -4.79
N PHE A 10 -27.19 10.88 -3.83
CA PHE A 10 -27.68 10.96 -2.46
C PHE A 10 -29.01 11.73 -2.39
N ASN A 11 -29.10 12.87 -3.07
CA ASN A 11 -30.33 13.66 -3.15
C ASN A 11 -31.46 12.87 -3.82
N ALA A 12 -31.17 12.17 -4.91
CA ALA A 12 -32.17 11.30 -5.56
C ALA A 12 -32.69 10.19 -4.63
N TRP A 13 -31.84 9.64 -3.76
CA TRP A 13 -32.29 8.71 -2.72
C TRP A 13 -33.18 9.38 -1.66
N LEU A 14 -32.85 10.61 -1.22
CA LEU A 14 -33.65 11.37 -0.26
C LEU A 14 -35.06 11.68 -0.77
N ASP A 15 -35.21 11.87 -2.08
CA ASP A 15 -36.52 12.06 -2.72
C ASP A 15 -37.36 10.79 -2.69
N ASN A 16 -36.73 9.62 -2.69
CA ASN A 16 -37.41 8.33 -2.74
C ASN A 16 -37.65 7.67 -1.39
N THR A 17 -36.87 8.00 -0.37
CA THR A 17 -37.03 7.41 0.98
C THR A 17 -36.52 8.33 2.07
N LYS A 18 -37.19 8.28 3.23
CA LYS A 18 -36.78 8.98 4.46
C LYS A 18 -36.04 8.08 5.45
N ASN A 19 -35.84 6.81 5.09
CA ASN A 19 -35.21 5.82 5.97
C ASN A 19 -33.81 5.46 5.47
N LEU A 20 -32.96 6.46 5.37
CA LEU A 20 -31.57 6.29 4.92
C LEU A 20 -30.61 6.12 6.10
N THR A 21 -29.55 5.36 5.85
CA THR A 21 -28.36 5.29 6.68
C THR A 21 -27.16 5.70 5.83
N TRP A 22 -26.42 6.69 6.29
CA TRP A 22 -25.17 7.08 5.66
C TRP A 22 -24.08 6.10 6.07
N ARG A 23 -23.38 5.55 5.08
CA ARG A 23 -22.25 4.65 5.32
C ARG A 23 -20.99 5.23 4.70
N GLU A 24 -19.92 5.30 5.50
CA GLU A 24 -18.62 5.75 5.08
C GLU A 24 -17.49 4.89 5.65
N TYR A 25 -16.31 5.04 5.07
CA TYR A 25 -15.11 4.29 5.43
C TYR A 25 -14.08 5.18 6.12
N TYR A 26 -14.49 6.03 7.05
CA TYR A 26 -13.58 6.96 7.73
C TYR A 26 -12.47 6.25 8.52
N GLY A 27 -12.73 5.06 9.02
CA GLY A 27 -11.80 4.29 9.82
C GLY A 27 -11.06 3.18 9.07
N LEU A 28 -11.34 3.02 7.78
CA LEU A 28 -10.61 2.05 6.97
C LEU A 28 -9.30 2.66 6.48
N VAL A 29 -8.27 1.86 6.58
CA VAL A 29 -6.97 2.09 5.98
C VAL A 29 -6.10 3.05 6.78
N PHE A 30 -4.99 2.66 7.14
CA PHE A 30 -3.75 3.33 7.48
C PHE A 30 -3.34 3.24 8.95
N ASP A 31 -2.21 2.60 9.08
CA ASP A 31 -1.36 2.61 10.25
C ASP A 31 -0.66 3.98 10.45
N PHE A 32 -1.19 5.06 9.84
CA PHE A 32 -0.71 6.44 9.94
C PHE A 32 -1.88 7.41 10.16
N PRO A 33 -1.68 8.52 10.91
CA PRO A 33 -2.76 9.44 11.25
C PRO A 33 -3.48 10.00 10.02
N ARG A 34 -4.80 10.00 10.05
CA ARG A 34 -5.65 10.43 8.95
C ARG A 34 -6.68 11.46 9.43
N PRO A 35 -6.55 12.73 9.04
CA PRO A 35 -7.40 13.82 9.52
C PRO A 35 -8.75 13.84 8.78
N VAL A 36 -9.62 12.88 9.09
CA VAL A 36 -10.96 12.73 8.46
C VAL A 36 -12.10 13.35 9.26
N ASP A 37 -11.86 13.72 10.49
CA ASP A 37 -12.89 14.22 11.41
C ASP A 37 -13.54 15.54 10.95
N ALA A 38 -12.77 16.44 10.33
CA ALA A 38 -13.33 17.65 9.74
C ALA A 38 -14.25 17.34 8.54
N ILE A 39 -13.92 16.34 7.73
CA ILE A 39 -14.76 15.87 6.64
C ILE A 39 -16.01 15.20 7.20
N ALA A 40 -15.85 14.31 8.18
CA ALA A 40 -16.94 13.65 8.86
C ALA A 40 -17.92 14.66 9.50
N ALA A 41 -17.41 15.75 10.11
CA ALA A 41 -18.26 16.82 10.66
C ALA A 41 -19.14 17.47 9.58
N ALA A 42 -18.59 17.73 8.39
CA ALA A 42 -19.33 18.29 7.28
C ALA A 42 -20.42 17.31 6.78
N ASP A 43 -20.05 16.04 6.62
CA ASP A 43 -20.97 14.99 6.16
C ASP A 43 -22.10 14.75 7.18
N PHE A 44 -21.80 14.71 8.47
CA PHE A 44 -22.81 14.52 9.52
C PHE A 44 -23.78 15.69 9.58
N ARG A 45 -23.30 16.93 9.45
CA ARG A 45 -24.17 18.13 9.36
C ARG A 45 -25.08 18.03 8.15
N TYR A 46 -24.50 17.77 6.98
CA TYR A 46 -25.28 17.64 5.76
C TYR A 46 -26.34 16.54 5.87
N CYS A 47 -25.98 15.37 6.38
CA CYS A 47 -26.91 14.27 6.60
C CYS A 47 -28.06 14.67 7.55
N LEU A 48 -27.73 15.31 8.68
CA LEU A 48 -28.73 15.73 9.68
C LEU A 48 -29.71 16.77 9.10
N GLU A 49 -29.21 17.77 8.39
CA GLU A 49 -29.97 18.82 7.72
C GLU A 49 -30.93 18.26 6.66
N HIS A 50 -30.59 17.11 6.06
CA HIS A 50 -31.46 16.43 5.10
C HIS A 50 -32.23 15.25 5.68
N GLY A 51 -32.32 15.17 7.03
CA GLY A 51 -33.15 14.20 7.74
C GLY A 51 -32.57 12.80 7.88
N VAL A 52 -31.30 12.58 7.49
CA VAL A 52 -30.59 11.32 7.68
C VAL A 52 -29.96 11.30 9.07
N LYS A 53 -30.55 10.52 9.98
CA LYS A 53 -30.15 10.45 11.41
C LYS A 53 -29.35 9.19 11.76
N ARG A 54 -29.12 8.33 10.80
CA ARG A 54 -28.37 7.08 11.00
C ARG A 54 -27.06 7.16 10.24
N HIS A 55 -26.03 6.81 10.96
CA HIS A 55 -24.68 6.80 10.42
C HIS A 55 -23.98 5.48 10.78
N PHE A 56 -23.22 4.94 9.85
CA PHE A 56 -22.37 3.78 10.03
C PHE A 56 -21.01 4.06 9.41
N SER A 57 -19.93 3.87 10.15
CA SER A 57 -18.57 3.92 9.61
C SER A 57 -17.85 2.62 9.89
N GLU A 58 -17.27 2.05 8.87
CA GLU A 58 -16.33 0.94 9.06
C GLU A 58 -15.02 1.48 9.61
N MET A 59 -14.55 0.86 10.67
CA MET A 59 -13.27 1.13 11.30
C MET A 59 -12.51 -0.18 11.41
N GLU A 60 -11.36 -0.26 10.76
CA GLU A 60 -10.47 -1.41 10.95
C GLU A 60 -9.79 -1.29 12.31
N ASN A 61 -10.11 -2.21 13.18
CA ASN A 61 -9.36 -2.43 14.41
C ASN A 61 -8.46 -3.65 14.22
N TYR A 62 -7.21 -3.38 13.94
CA TYR A 62 -6.22 -4.40 13.80
C TYR A 62 -5.56 -4.72 15.14
N ASN A 63 -5.76 -5.91 15.64
CA ASN A 63 -5.09 -6.36 16.85
C ASN A 63 -3.88 -7.23 16.50
N VAL A 64 -2.70 -6.68 16.66
CA VAL A 64 -1.39 -7.35 16.44
C VAL A 64 -1.27 -8.66 17.21
N GLU A 65 -1.86 -8.73 18.40
CA GLU A 65 -1.76 -9.91 19.28
C GLU A 65 -2.60 -11.08 18.78
N ARG A 66 -3.68 -10.84 18.04
CA ARG A 66 -4.60 -11.90 17.60
C ARG A 66 -4.21 -12.59 16.32
N LYS A 67 -3.16 -12.18 15.62
CA LYS A 67 -2.69 -12.76 14.34
C LYS A 67 -3.81 -12.99 13.32
N GLN A 68 -4.90 -12.25 13.40
CA GLN A 68 -6.01 -12.37 12.48
C GLN A 68 -5.82 -11.41 11.32
N ARG A 69 -6.24 -11.87 10.13
CA ARG A 69 -6.15 -11.24 8.81
C ARG A 69 -6.10 -9.74 8.86
N THR A 70 -5.14 -9.23 8.21
CA THR A 70 -4.73 -7.90 8.38
C THR A 70 -4.33 -7.32 7.08
N TYR A 71 -5.07 -6.35 6.70
CA TYR A 71 -4.63 -5.41 5.70
C TYR A 71 -3.76 -4.36 6.41
N GLY A 72 -2.51 -4.65 6.62
CA GLY A 72 -1.60 -3.72 7.28
C GLY A 72 -1.10 -4.19 8.63
N ARG A 73 -0.02 -3.62 9.04
CA ARG A 73 0.71 -4.00 10.23
C ARG A 73 1.09 -2.84 11.04
N GLY A 74 1.38 -3.19 12.18
CA GLY A 74 1.88 -2.30 13.17
C GLY A 74 0.88 -2.03 14.26
N PRO A 75 1.14 -1.06 15.13
CA PRO A 75 0.16 -0.55 16.05
C PRO A 75 -1.05 -0.16 15.23
N VAL A 76 -2.17 -0.56 15.70
CA VAL A 76 -3.44 -0.51 15.01
C VAL A 76 -3.79 0.88 14.54
N SER A 77 -4.55 0.96 13.46
CA SER A 77 -5.11 2.21 12.95
C SER A 77 -5.84 3.03 14.03
N TRP A 78 -6.39 2.38 15.06
CA TRP A 78 -6.95 3.03 16.24
C TRP A 78 -5.95 3.86 17.02
N ASP A 79 -4.76 3.37 17.24
CA ASP A 79 -3.80 4.03 18.13
C ASP A 79 -3.34 5.37 17.56
N CYS A 80 -2.93 5.40 16.30
CA CYS A 80 -2.49 6.63 15.67
C CYS A 80 -3.63 7.58 15.27
N ASN A 81 -4.87 7.07 15.19
CA ASN A 81 -6.06 7.83 14.86
C ASN A 81 -7.02 8.04 16.05
N ALA A 82 -6.63 7.67 17.26
CA ALA A 82 -7.50 7.71 18.44
C ALA A 82 -8.16 9.08 18.67
N MET A 83 -7.42 10.17 18.45
CA MET A 83 -7.95 11.53 18.54
C MET A 83 -9.08 11.75 17.52
N TYR A 84 -8.86 11.40 16.26
CA TYR A 84 -9.86 11.60 15.21
C TYR A 84 -11.11 10.75 15.43
N PHE A 85 -10.94 9.51 15.88
CA PHE A 85 -12.08 8.64 16.21
C PHE A 85 -12.87 9.12 17.40
N TRP A 86 -12.18 9.63 18.43
CA TRP A 86 -12.85 10.24 19.56
C TRP A 86 -13.67 11.48 19.15
N VAL A 87 -13.09 12.35 18.31
CA VAL A 87 -13.79 13.52 17.75
C VAL A 87 -15.00 13.08 16.95
N MET A 88 -14.84 12.13 16.02
CA MET A 88 -15.95 11.63 15.19
C MET A 88 -17.08 11.02 16.03
N ALA A 89 -16.74 10.25 17.08
CA ALA A 89 -17.75 9.67 17.97
C ALA A 89 -18.59 10.76 18.66
N ASN A 90 -17.98 11.86 19.09
CA ASN A 90 -18.71 12.98 19.69
C ASN A 90 -19.52 13.76 18.64
N LEU A 91 -19.01 13.93 17.43
CA LEU A 91 -19.73 14.60 16.33
C LEU A 91 -20.99 13.84 15.88
N GLN A 92 -21.08 12.54 16.13
CA GLN A 92 -22.32 11.77 15.89
C GLN A 92 -23.46 12.20 16.82
N TRP A 93 -23.16 12.76 18.00
CA TRP A 93 -24.16 13.32 18.91
C TRP A 93 -24.51 14.75 18.56
N ASP A 94 -23.51 15.57 18.28
CA ASP A 94 -23.67 16.96 17.89
C ASP A 94 -22.61 17.33 16.84
N PRO A 95 -23.01 17.37 15.55
CA PRO A 95 -22.08 17.63 14.45
C PRO A 95 -21.67 19.11 14.32
N TYR A 96 -22.24 20.00 15.14
CA TYR A 96 -21.93 21.43 15.10
C TYR A 96 -20.80 21.83 16.05
N GLN A 97 -20.26 20.90 16.82
CA GLN A 97 -19.11 21.16 17.69
C GLN A 97 -17.85 21.57 16.90
N ASP A 98 -17.01 22.37 17.53
CA ASP A 98 -15.73 22.80 16.97
C ASP A 98 -14.71 21.65 17.00
N VAL A 99 -14.41 21.12 15.83
CA VAL A 99 -13.46 20.01 15.64
C VAL A 99 -12.08 20.33 16.22
N LYS A 100 -11.57 21.56 16.05
CA LYS A 100 -10.25 21.94 16.56
C LYS A 100 -10.23 22.05 18.08
N ALA A 101 -11.30 22.57 18.67
CA ALA A 101 -11.45 22.62 20.12
C ALA A 101 -11.50 21.20 20.70
N MET A 102 -12.24 20.30 20.08
CA MET A 102 -12.33 18.90 20.50
C MET A 102 -10.98 18.18 20.40
N ARG A 103 -10.22 18.36 19.34
CA ARG A 103 -8.87 17.81 19.21
C ARG A 103 -7.97 18.28 20.34
N ARG A 104 -7.97 19.59 20.65
CA ARG A 104 -7.22 20.14 21.79
C ARG A 104 -7.69 19.56 23.12
N GLU A 105 -8.98 19.41 23.30
CA GLU A 105 -9.54 18.78 24.50
C GLU A 105 -9.03 17.34 24.67
N PHE A 106 -9.09 16.53 23.63
CA PHE A 106 -8.54 15.16 23.66
C PHE A 106 -7.07 15.16 24.04
N LEU A 107 -6.26 15.95 23.36
CA LEU A 107 -4.81 16.00 23.58
C LEU A 107 -4.46 16.45 25.01
N ASN A 108 -5.14 17.49 25.51
CA ASN A 108 -4.92 17.99 26.86
C ASN A 108 -5.34 16.97 27.93
N ARG A 109 -6.46 16.28 27.74
CA ARG A 109 -6.92 15.25 28.71
C ARG A 109 -5.99 14.05 28.74
N VAL A 110 -5.50 13.60 27.59
CA VAL A 110 -4.69 12.39 27.48
C VAL A 110 -3.22 12.66 27.74
N PHE A 111 -2.63 13.68 27.13
CA PHE A 111 -1.17 13.89 27.08
C PHE A 111 -0.68 15.04 27.94
N LYS A 112 -1.58 15.89 28.47
CA LYS A 112 -1.25 16.99 29.39
C LYS A 112 -0.10 17.88 28.86
N ASP A 113 1.05 17.90 29.53
CA ASP A 113 2.22 18.73 29.18
C ASP A 113 2.79 18.41 27.79
N ALA A 114 2.54 17.23 27.26
CA ALA A 114 2.94 16.84 25.92
C ALA A 114 1.90 17.22 24.82
N ALA A 115 0.73 17.72 25.21
CA ALA A 115 -0.35 18.05 24.29
C ALA A 115 0.04 19.11 23.24
N PRO A 116 0.77 20.20 23.56
CA PRO A 116 1.16 21.19 22.57
C PRO A 116 2.04 20.65 21.45
N ASP A 117 2.95 19.72 21.77
CA ASP A 117 3.84 19.12 20.76
C ASP A 117 3.06 18.17 19.84
N LEU A 118 2.11 17.44 20.40
CA LEU A 118 1.23 16.56 19.60
C LEU A 118 0.22 17.36 18.77
N GLU A 119 -0.23 18.51 19.24
CA GLU A 119 -1.05 19.44 18.45
C GLU A 119 -0.30 19.87 17.18
N GLN A 120 0.99 20.23 17.31
CA GLN A 120 1.83 20.57 16.16
C GLN A 120 2.07 19.38 15.23
N TYR A 121 2.31 18.19 15.79
CA TYR A 121 2.46 16.95 15.03
C TYR A 121 1.23 16.68 14.16
N PHE A 122 0.03 16.69 14.73
CA PHE A 122 -1.20 16.43 14.00
C PHE A 122 -1.60 17.57 13.05
N ALA A 123 -1.30 18.82 13.41
CA ALA A 123 -1.55 19.99 12.56
C ALA A 123 -0.70 19.94 11.29
N LEU A 124 0.59 19.59 11.41
CA LEU A 124 1.46 19.43 10.24
C LEU A 124 1.00 18.30 9.32
N ILE A 125 0.56 17.18 9.88
CA ILE A 125 -0.04 16.10 9.11
C ILE A 125 -1.28 16.57 8.35
N GLU A 126 -2.18 17.31 9.01
CA GLU A 126 -3.39 17.85 8.37
C GLU A 126 -3.05 18.87 7.28
N GLU A 127 -2.10 19.78 7.53
CA GLU A 127 -1.62 20.74 6.53
C GLU A 127 -1.18 20.03 5.25
N LYS A 128 -0.29 19.04 5.39
CA LYS A 128 0.22 18.28 4.26
C LYS A 128 -0.87 17.46 3.55
N TRP A 129 -1.80 16.89 4.32
CA TRP A 129 -2.95 16.20 3.76
C TRP A 129 -3.83 17.14 2.92
N LEU A 130 -4.09 18.34 3.41
CA LEU A 130 -4.92 19.32 2.71
C LEU A 130 -4.22 19.94 1.49
N ALA A 131 -2.90 20.03 1.49
CA ALA A 131 -2.11 20.50 0.36
C ALA A 131 -2.05 19.51 -0.81
N GLY A 132 -2.23 18.24 -0.56
CA GLY A 132 -2.14 17.20 -1.59
C GLY A 132 -3.25 17.26 -2.64
N PRO A 133 -2.98 16.74 -3.84
CA PRO A 133 -3.91 16.84 -4.99
C PRO A 133 -5.16 15.98 -4.83
N THR A 134 -5.06 14.88 -4.11
CA THR A 134 -6.18 13.95 -3.92
C THR A 134 -6.62 13.87 -2.46
N LYS A 135 -7.91 13.94 -2.24
CA LYS A 135 -8.53 13.85 -0.90
C LYS A 135 -9.17 12.49 -0.65
N SER A 136 -9.02 11.58 -1.61
CA SER A 136 -9.58 10.23 -1.47
C SER A 136 -8.90 9.46 -0.36
N THR A 137 -9.73 8.76 0.38
CA THR A 137 -9.32 8.07 1.59
C THR A 137 -9.23 6.56 1.40
N TRP A 138 -9.69 6.07 0.29
CA TRP A 138 -9.87 4.65 0.04
C TRP A 138 -8.94 4.09 -1.04
N SER A 139 -8.46 4.92 -1.95
CA SER A 139 -7.74 4.47 -3.13
C SER A 139 -6.22 4.46 -2.96
N THR A 140 -5.53 3.72 -3.81
CA THR A 140 -4.07 3.72 -3.96
C THR A 140 -3.48 5.13 -4.14
N PRO A 141 -4.08 6.05 -4.93
CA PRO A 141 -3.61 7.42 -5.02
C PRO A 141 -3.56 8.18 -3.70
N ALA A 142 -4.50 7.92 -2.79
CA ALA A 142 -4.46 8.53 -1.47
C ALA A 142 -3.24 8.09 -0.65
N LYS A 143 -2.81 6.83 -0.81
CA LYS A 143 -1.57 6.34 -0.19
C LYS A 143 -0.35 6.99 -0.82
N ALA A 144 -0.31 7.09 -2.15
CA ALA A 144 0.75 7.78 -2.86
C ALA A 144 0.89 9.23 -2.39
N GLN A 145 -0.24 9.95 -2.29
CA GLN A 145 -0.26 11.32 -1.79
C GLN A 145 0.33 11.46 -0.40
N TRP A 146 0.04 10.55 0.53
CA TRP A 146 0.63 10.56 1.86
C TRP A 146 2.15 10.53 1.81
N PHE A 147 2.71 9.62 1.01
CA PHE A 147 4.15 9.52 0.85
C PHE A 147 4.74 10.72 0.12
N GLU A 148 4.09 11.23 -0.92
CA GLU A 148 4.57 12.39 -1.66
C GLU A 148 4.64 13.65 -0.82
N VAL A 149 3.57 13.97 -0.09
CA VAL A 149 3.44 15.27 0.58
C VAL A 149 3.88 15.27 2.04
N THR A 150 4.02 14.10 2.67
CA THR A 150 4.32 14.00 4.09
C THR A 150 5.65 13.29 4.33
N LEU A 151 5.83 12.11 3.80
CA LEU A 151 6.92 11.21 4.18
C LEU A 151 8.09 11.22 3.20
N ASN A 152 7.90 11.73 2.00
CA ASN A 152 8.97 11.91 1.02
C ASN A 152 9.69 13.25 1.16
N ASP A 153 9.10 14.20 1.85
CA ASP A 153 9.74 15.48 2.20
C ASP A 153 10.52 15.36 3.51
N LYS A 154 11.84 15.37 3.39
CA LYS A 154 12.75 15.23 4.53
C LYS A 154 12.48 16.30 5.62
N ALA A 155 12.22 17.53 5.25
CA ALA A 155 11.98 18.60 6.21
C ALA A 155 10.70 18.34 7.03
N THR A 156 9.65 17.86 6.38
CA THR A 156 8.41 17.45 7.04
C THR A 156 8.64 16.25 7.97
N VAL A 157 9.38 15.24 7.53
CA VAL A 157 9.71 14.08 8.38
C VAL A 157 10.52 14.49 9.59
N ASP A 158 11.53 15.35 9.43
CA ASP A 158 12.36 15.84 10.53
C ASP A 158 11.54 16.68 11.53
N ALA A 159 10.60 17.50 11.06
CA ALA A 159 9.70 18.27 11.92
C ALA A 159 8.75 17.37 12.72
N LEU A 160 8.10 16.39 12.06
CA LEU A 160 7.24 15.39 12.73
C LEU A 160 8.01 14.59 13.79
N GLU A 161 9.23 14.17 13.46
CA GLU A 161 10.14 13.50 14.39
C GLU A 161 10.46 14.39 15.59
N GLY A 162 10.74 15.68 15.35
CA GLY A 162 11.02 16.65 16.39
C GLY A 162 9.87 16.81 17.38
N HIS A 163 8.65 16.98 16.89
CA HIS A 163 7.44 17.08 17.72
C HIS A 163 7.20 15.82 18.56
N LEU A 164 7.35 14.64 17.97
CA LEU A 164 7.19 13.38 18.72
C LEU A 164 8.26 13.24 19.82
N ARG A 165 9.51 13.58 19.55
CA ARG A 165 10.58 13.54 20.57
C ARG A 165 10.33 14.50 21.73
N GLN A 166 9.82 15.70 21.45
CA GLN A 166 9.47 16.66 22.49
C GLN A 166 8.29 16.15 23.33
N ALA A 167 7.27 15.57 22.70
CA ALA A 167 6.15 14.95 23.39
C ALA A 167 6.61 13.81 24.30
N GLU A 168 7.52 12.95 23.83
CA GLU A 168 8.08 11.82 24.59
C GLU A 168 8.81 12.26 25.86
N GLN A 169 9.49 13.39 25.83
CA GLN A 169 10.16 13.95 27.00
C GLN A 169 9.19 14.47 28.07
N LYS A 170 8.01 14.94 27.66
CA LYS A 170 7.01 15.61 28.51
C LYS A 170 5.90 14.67 28.98
N VAL A 171 5.57 13.62 28.23
CA VAL A 171 4.45 12.71 28.56
C VAL A 171 4.65 12.04 29.90
N ARG A 172 3.58 11.97 30.70
CA ARG A 172 3.57 11.33 32.02
C ARG A 172 2.38 10.37 32.13
N GLY A 173 2.60 9.32 32.92
CA GLY A 173 1.60 8.27 33.17
C GLY A 173 1.59 7.17 32.13
N PRO A 174 1.40 5.90 32.60
CA PRO A 174 1.64 4.72 31.76
C PRO A 174 0.72 4.59 30.56
N LYS A 175 -0.55 5.02 30.68
CA LYS A 175 -1.52 4.96 29.56
C LYS A 175 -1.17 5.95 28.45
N ALA A 176 -0.81 7.17 28.81
CA ALA A 176 -0.42 8.19 27.83
C ALA A 176 0.91 7.84 27.16
N GLN A 177 1.88 7.34 27.91
CA GLN A 177 3.14 6.85 27.40
C GLN A 177 2.95 5.67 26.43
N ASP A 178 2.08 4.71 26.75
CA ASP A 178 1.79 3.59 25.87
C ASP A 178 1.12 4.05 24.56
N LEU A 179 0.15 4.95 24.62
CA LEU A 179 -0.49 5.49 23.42
C LEU A 179 0.50 6.28 22.58
N LEU A 180 1.35 7.13 23.18
CA LEU A 180 2.38 7.86 22.45
C LEU A 180 3.40 6.92 21.80
N ARG A 181 3.82 5.85 22.51
CA ARG A 181 4.69 4.81 21.96
C ARG A 181 4.06 4.15 20.72
N ARG A 182 2.76 3.89 20.71
CA ARG A 182 2.04 3.31 19.57
C ARG A 182 1.98 4.29 18.39
N ILE A 183 1.77 5.58 18.65
CA ILE A 183 1.85 6.64 17.63
C ILE A 183 3.28 6.68 17.05
N ARG A 184 4.30 6.60 17.90
CA ARG A 184 5.71 6.53 17.48
C ARG A 184 5.99 5.34 16.58
N ILE A 185 5.53 4.15 16.95
CA ILE A 185 5.71 2.93 16.13
C ILE A 185 5.07 3.12 14.74
N SER A 186 3.88 3.70 14.67
CA SER A 186 3.24 4.04 13.39
C SER A 186 4.10 4.97 12.56
N PHE A 187 4.58 6.06 13.15
CA PHE A 187 5.47 7.00 12.46
C PHE A 187 6.76 6.33 11.96
N ASP A 188 7.43 5.54 12.81
CA ASP A 188 8.69 4.88 12.45
C ASP A 188 8.51 3.83 11.35
N LEU A 189 7.39 3.11 11.36
CA LEU A 189 7.02 2.19 10.30
C LEU A 189 6.95 2.93 8.95
N TYR A 190 6.28 4.08 8.92
CA TYR A 190 6.10 4.85 7.69
C TYR A 190 7.35 5.63 7.29
N LYS A 191 8.06 6.22 8.25
CA LYS A 191 9.33 6.89 8.01
C LYS A 191 10.39 5.98 7.38
N ASN A 192 10.40 4.70 7.75
CA ASN A 192 11.36 3.72 7.25
C ASN A 192 10.86 2.97 6.01
N ARG A 193 9.56 3.00 5.74
CA ARG A 193 8.95 2.41 4.54
C ARG A 193 9.05 3.38 3.36
N GLY A 194 9.12 2.80 2.17
CA GLY A 194 9.12 3.58 0.94
C GLY A 194 10.42 4.31 0.66
N ARG A 195 11.51 3.95 1.36
CA ARG A 195 12.83 4.34 0.89
C ARG A 195 13.03 3.69 -0.46
N VAL A 196 13.19 4.54 -1.46
CA VAL A 196 13.47 4.11 -2.82
C VAL A 196 14.74 3.27 -2.79
N GLN A 197 14.59 1.98 -3.05
CA GLN A 197 15.73 1.09 -3.27
C GLN A 197 16.22 1.29 -4.69
N THR A 198 17.51 1.11 -4.93
CA THR A 198 18.06 1.15 -6.27
C THR A 198 18.45 -0.25 -6.69
N MET A 199 18.00 -0.66 -7.87
CA MET A 199 18.37 -1.91 -8.51
C MET A 199 19.04 -1.61 -9.85
N THR A 200 20.29 -1.97 -10.00
CA THR A 200 21.01 -1.82 -11.26
C THR A 200 20.88 -3.10 -12.08
N ILE A 201 20.27 -3.02 -13.24
CA ILE A 201 20.04 -4.15 -14.13
C ILE A 201 21.14 -4.17 -15.20
N PRO A 202 21.95 -5.24 -15.26
CA PRO A 202 23.01 -5.36 -16.25
C PRO A 202 22.48 -5.55 -17.67
N ARG A 203 23.25 -5.05 -18.64
CA ARG A 203 22.95 -5.22 -20.05
C ARG A 203 23.36 -6.61 -20.53
N CYS A 204 22.55 -7.19 -21.43
CA CYS A 204 22.87 -8.39 -22.19
C CYS A 204 22.80 -8.15 -23.69
N GLU A 205 23.43 -9.02 -24.47
CA GLU A 205 23.33 -9.01 -25.92
C GLU A 205 22.15 -9.84 -26.38
N GLY A 206 21.11 -9.15 -26.89
CA GLY A 206 19.89 -9.77 -27.41
C GLY A 206 19.01 -10.45 -26.36
N GLU A 207 18.04 -11.21 -26.85
CA GLU A 207 17.05 -11.88 -25.99
C GLU A 207 17.67 -13.09 -25.27
N PRO A 208 17.73 -13.11 -23.92
CA PRO A 208 18.25 -14.25 -23.19
C PRO A 208 17.33 -15.46 -23.33
N PRO A 209 17.89 -16.68 -23.51
CA PRO A 209 17.09 -17.88 -23.66
C PRO A 209 16.31 -18.18 -22.38
N PHE A 210 15.15 -18.84 -22.54
CA PHE A 210 14.44 -19.40 -21.41
C PHE A 210 15.14 -20.66 -20.91
N ASP A 211 16.01 -20.48 -19.93
CA ASP A 211 16.63 -21.55 -19.14
C ASP A 211 15.86 -21.64 -17.81
N PRO A 212 15.21 -22.77 -17.47
CA PRO A 212 14.43 -22.90 -16.24
C PRO A 212 15.23 -22.71 -14.95
N ASP A 213 16.53 -22.95 -15.00
CA ASP A 213 17.41 -22.77 -13.84
C ASP A 213 18.13 -21.42 -13.84
N PHE A 214 18.06 -20.68 -14.96
CA PHE A 214 18.76 -19.40 -15.16
C PHE A 214 20.26 -19.48 -14.83
N ALA A 215 20.87 -20.64 -15.13
CA ALA A 215 22.25 -20.95 -14.81
C ALA A 215 23.19 -20.69 -15.98
N ALA A 216 22.69 -20.68 -17.23
CA ALA A 216 23.46 -20.43 -18.41
C ALA A 216 23.64 -18.92 -18.70
N ALA A 217 24.63 -18.56 -19.52
CA ALA A 217 24.78 -17.19 -20.02
C ALA A 217 23.57 -16.78 -20.87
N PRO A 218 23.09 -15.49 -20.81
CA PRO A 218 23.69 -14.40 -20.05
C PRO A 218 23.17 -14.30 -18.60
N TRP A 219 22.31 -15.23 -18.13
CA TRP A 219 21.70 -15.18 -16.80
C TRP A 219 22.69 -15.23 -15.64
N THR A 220 23.91 -15.74 -15.87
CA THR A 220 25.00 -15.74 -14.87
C THR A 220 25.41 -14.33 -14.46
N ASN A 221 25.25 -13.34 -15.36
CA ASN A 221 25.61 -11.94 -15.12
C ASN A 221 24.40 -11.09 -14.70
N ALA A 222 23.21 -11.68 -14.55
CA ALA A 222 22.00 -10.97 -14.21
C ALA A 222 22.04 -10.42 -12.78
N LEU A 223 21.38 -9.27 -12.56
CA LEU A 223 21.00 -8.88 -11.19
C LEU A 223 20.24 -10.04 -10.57
N THR A 224 20.74 -10.53 -9.46
CA THR A 224 20.17 -11.71 -8.78
C THR A 224 19.63 -11.34 -7.41
N ILE A 225 18.40 -11.72 -7.14
CA ILE A 225 17.69 -11.47 -5.89
C ILE A 225 17.22 -12.81 -5.34
N THR A 226 17.65 -13.15 -4.13
CA THR A 226 17.28 -14.38 -3.41
C THR A 226 16.63 -14.08 -2.06
N GLU A 227 16.74 -12.84 -1.59
CA GLU A 227 16.15 -12.42 -0.33
C GLU A 227 14.79 -11.81 -0.56
N PHE A 228 13.78 -12.43 0.03
CA PHE A 228 12.41 -11.95 0.06
C PHE A 228 11.97 -11.78 1.51
N TYR A 229 11.16 -10.77 1.77
CA TYR A 229 10.68 -10.47 3.11
C TYR A 229 9.15 -10.50 3.13
N LEU A 230 8.58 -11.12 4.15
CA LEU A 230 7.14 -11.17 4.34
C LEU A 230 6.60 -9.74 4.43
N LYS A 231 5.59 -9.43 3.63
CA LYS A 231 4.95 -8.12 3.63
C LYS A 231 4.49 -7.72 5.02
N ASP A 232 4.09 -8.70 5.80
CA ASP A 232 3.41 -8.50 7.06
C ASP A 232 4.31 -8.15 8.23
N ASP A 233 5.51 -8.72 8.47
CA ASP A 233 6.43 -8.44 9.59
C ASP A 233 7.87 -8.15 9.18
N ASN A 234 8.03 -8.02 7.88
CA ASN A 234 9.34 -7.73 7.32
C ASN A 234 10.41 -8.77 7.72
N LYS A 235 9.95 -9.99 8.07
CA LYS A 235 10.83 -11.12 8.33
C LYS A 235 11.25 -11.78 7.03
N PRO A 236 12.43 -12.37 6.96
CA PRO A 236 12.84 -13.15 5.81
C PRO A 236 11.80 -14.24 5.48
N TYR A 237 11.48 -14.38 4.20
CA TYR A 237 10.71 -15.51 3.70
C TYR A 237 11.62 -16.72 3.59
N THR A 238 11.29 -17.81 4.27
CA THR A 238 12.14 -19.00 4.39
C THR A 238 11.44 -20.31 4.07
N ASP A 239 10.18 -20.28 3.62
CA ASP A 239 9.42 -21.50 3.38
C ASP A 239 10.04 -22.37 2.27
N HIS A 240 10.52 -21.73 1.21
CA HIS A 240 11.29 -22.39 0.16
C HIS A 240 12.13 -21.37 -0.64
N PRO A 241 13.18 -21.81 -1.34
CA PRO A 241 14.06 -20.91 -2.10
C PRO A 241 13.34 -20.22 -3.24
N LEU A 242 13.57 -18.93 -3.37
CA LEU A 242 13.14 -18.09 -4.48
C LEU A 242 14.37 -17.50 -5.17
N LEU A 243 14.32 -17.42 -6.51
CA LEU A 243 15.33 -16.78 -7.33
C LEU A 243 14.62 -15.82 -8.29
N LEU A 244 15.03 -14.56 -8.28
CA LEU A 244 14.58 -13.56 -9.23
C LEU A 244 15.79 -12.91 -9.89
N LYS A 245 15.77 -12.82 -11.21
CA LYS A 245 16.85 -12.27 -12.03
C LYS A 245 16.34 -11.23 -13.00
N TYR A 246 17.17 -10.21 -13.25
CA TYR A 246 16.87 -9.15 -14.20
C TYR A 246 18.04 -8.93 -15.16
N LEU A 247 17.70 -8.73 -16.42
CA LEU A 247 18.59 -8.29 -17.50
C LEU A 247 17.86 -7.27 -18.39
N HIS A 248 18.61 -6.53 -19.21
CA HIS A 248 18.04 -5.73 -20.30
C HIS A 248 18.95 -5.75 -21.54
N ASP A 249 18.38 -5.55 -22.74
CA ASP A 249 19.14 -5.41 -23.99
C ASP A 249 19.19 -3.97 -24.52
N GLY A 250 18.57 -3.04 -23.81
CA GLY A 250 18.39 -1.64 -24.19
C GLY A 250 17.01 -1.35 -24.77
N GLU A 251 16.29 -2.36 -25.24
CA GLU A 251 14.92 -2.24 -25.75
C GLU A 251 13.91 -2.94 -24.82
N ASN A 252 14.32 -4.00 -24.17
CA ASN A 252 13.47 -4.83 -23.32
C ASN A 252 14.11 -5.11 -21.97
N ILE A 253 13.29 -5.26 -20.95
CA ILE A 253 13.64 -5.87 -19.66
C ILE A 253 13.26 -7.33 -19.70
N TYR A 254 14.16 -8.17 -19.23
CA TYR A 254 13.96 -9.60 -19.08
C TYR A 254 13.95 -9.97 -17.61
N VAL A 255 12.94 -10.73 -17.20
CA VAL A 255 12.79 -11.20 -15.81
C VAL A 255 12.80 -12.72 -15.82
N GLY A 256 13.72 -13.31 -15.08
CA GLY A 256 13.78 -14.73 -14.77
C GLY A 256 13.33 -14.96 -13.33
N PHE A 257 12.43 -15.90 -13.09
CA PHE A 257 12.00 -16.26 -11.75
C PHE A 257 11.91 -17.76 -11.59
N LYS A 258 12.38 -18.27 -10.44
CA LYS A 258 12.24 -19.68 -10.05
C LYS A 258 11.75 -19.75 -8.60
N SER A 259 10.73 -20.58 -8.38
CA SER A 259 10.27 -21.00 -7.05
C SER A 259 10.59 -22.48 -6.88
N THR A 260 11.37 -22.81 -5.85
CA THR A 260 11.73 -24.20 -5.56
C THR A 260 10.83 -24.71 -4.45
N ASN A 261 9.60 -25.11 -4.83
CA ASN A 261 8.58 -25.63 -3.94
C ASN A 261 8.09 -27.01 -4.42
N PRO A 262 8.72 -28.10 -3.98
CA PRO A 262 8.39 -29.44 -4.45
C PRO A 262 6.91 -29.78 -4.22
N GLY A 263 6.26 -30.27 -5.26
CA GLY A 263 4.88 -30.70 -5.21
C GLY A 263 3.84 -29.60 -5.26
N ILE A 264 4.24 -28.30 -5.43
CA ILE A 264 3.27 -27.21 -5.57
C ILE A 264 2.32 -27.41 -6.75
N VAL A 265 2.84 -27.91 -7.86
CA VAL A 265 2.07 -28.20 -9.06
C VAL A 265 0.95 -29.23 -8.81
N LYS A 266 1.20 -30.23 -7.95
CA LYS A 266 0.21 -31.25 -7.58
C LYS A 266 -0.93 -30.70 -6.72
N LYS A 267 -0.78 -29.52 -6.15
CA LYS A 267 -1.79 -28.85 -5.33
C LYS A 267 -2.76 -28.01 -6.17
N ILE A 268 -2.50 -27.86 -7.48
CA ILE A 268 -3.38 -27.12 -8.37
C ILE A 268 -4.72 -27.85 -8.47
N ASN A 269 -5.80 -27.18 -8.08
CA ASN A 269 -7.14 -27.70 -8.24
C ASN A 269 -7.76 -27.16 -9.54
N PRO A 270 -8.00 -27.99 -10.56
CA PRO A 270 -8.54 -27.53 -11.84
C PRO A 270 -9.97 -26.99 -11.74
N LYS A 271 -10.68 -27.23 -10.64
CA LYS A 271 -12.03 -26.69 -10.40
C LYS A 271 -12.01 -25.17 -10.16
N TYR A 272 -10.90 -24.64 -9.66
CA TYR A 272 -10.75 -23.21 -9.44
C TYR A 272 -10.01 -22.62 -10.64
N ARG A 273 -10.70 -21.77 -11.42
CA ARG A 273 -10.13 -21.06 -12.58
C ARG A 273 -8.86 -20.27 -12.27
N HIS A 274 -8.62 -20.02 -11.00
CA HIS A 274 -7.49 -19.27 -10.46
C HIS A 274 -6.65 -20.13 -9.52
N GLY A 275 -6.45 -21.40 -9.81
CA GLY A 275 -5.59 -22.32 -9.02
C GLY A 275 -4.15 -21.83 -8.84
N GLN A 276 -4.02 -20.62 -8.38
CA GLN A 276 -2.80 -19.82 -8.29
C GLN A 276 -2.30 -19.92 -6.86
N LEU A 277 -1.71 -21.07 -6.55
CA LEU A 277 -1.09 -21.28 -5.26
C LEU A 277 0.17 -20.41 -5.09
N GLU A 278 0.79 -20.07 -6.21
CA GLU A 278 1.95 -19.19 -6.28
C GLU A 278 1.89 -18.29 -7.52
N ALA A 279 2.36 -17.06 -7.37
CA ALA A 279 2.52 -16.11 -8.48
C ALA A 279 3.63 -15.10 -8.20
N LEU A 280 4.43 -14.77 -9.22
CA LEU A 280 5.27 -13.58 -9.21
C LEU A 280 4.41 -12.39 -9.63
N GLN A 281 4.41 -11.33 -8.85
CA GLN A 281 3.80 -10.06 -9.22
C GLN A 281 4.89 -9.04 -9.52
N LEU A 282 4.79 -8.43 -10.68
CA LEU A 282 5.66 -7.37 -11.15
C LEU A 282 4.90 -6.04 -11.13
N TYR A 283 5.57 -5.00 -10.69
CA TYR A 283 5.06 -3.64 -10.66
C TYR A 283 6.00 -2.77 -11.48
N PHE A 284 5.45 -1.97 -12.37
CA PHE A 284 6.20 -0.98 -13.13
C PHE A 284 5.40 0.30 -13.21
N GLU A 285 6.06 1.44 -13.09
CA GLU A 285 5.50 2.70 -13.53
C GLU A 285 5.31 2.65 -15.06
N VAL A 286 4.23 3.20 -15.56
CA VAL A 286 3.94 3.30 -16.99
C VAL A 286 3.76 4.77 -17.38
N THR A 287 3.78 5.07 -18.67
CA THR A 287 3.57 6.44 -19.15
C THR A 287 2.14 6.92 -18.81
N PRO A 288 1.93 8.22 -18.53
CA PRO A 288 0.62 8.75 -18.13
C PRO A 288 -0.51 8.49 -19.10
N ASP A 289 -0.21 8.42 -20.40
CA ASP A 289 -1.17 8.10 -21.47
C ASP A 289 -1.68 6.65 -21.40
N LYS A 290 -0.96 5.77 -20.72
CA LYS A 290 -1.33 4.37 -20.50
C LYS A 290 -2.01 4.11 -19.15
N ALA A 291 -2.27 5.15 -18.36
CA ALA A 291 -2.96 5.01 -17.08
C ALA A 291 -4.38 4.47 -17.28
N ALA A 292 -4.76 3.46 -16.53
CA ALA A 292 -6.09 2.83 -16.60
C ALA A 292 -7.19 3.81 -16.19
N THR A 293 -6.89 4.70 -15.25
CA THR A 293 -7.77 5.79 -14.81
C THR A 293 -6.94 7.00 -14.39
N PRO A 294 -7.44 8.24 -14.59
CA PRO A 294 -6.73 9.46 -14.19
C PRO A 294 -6.41 9.53 -12.69
N ASP A 295 -7.18 8.83 -11.87
CA ASP A 295 -7.14 8.94 -10.42
C ASP A 295 -6.17 7.97 -9.74
N GLN A 296 -5.60 7.01 -10.47
CA GLN A 296 -4.89 5.87 -9.87
C GLN A 296 -3.38 5.87 -10.04
N GLY A 297 -2.85 6.87 -10.69
CA GLY A 297 -1.44 6.92 -11.06
C GLY A 297 -1.06 5.89 -12.13
N PRO A 298 -0.05 6.19 -12.95
CA PRO A 298 0.33 5.39 -14.09
C PRO A 298 1.23 4.23 -13.66
N TYR A 299 0.66 3.15 -13.17
CA TYR A 299 1.46 1.95 -12.90
C TYR A 299 0.75 0.66 -13.28
N ASN A 300 1.53 -0.37 -13.54
CA ASN A 300 1.11 -1.75 -13.74
C ASN A 300 1.37 -2.58 -12.49
N ALA A 301 0.49 -3.53 -12.22
CA ALA A 301 0.71 -4.58 -11.23
C ALA A 301 0.19 -5.90 -11.81
N THR A 302 1.05 -6.66 -12.44
CA THR A 302 0.67 -7.93 -13.07
C THR A 302 1.19 -9.11 -12.26
N ALA A 303 0.29 -9.96 -11.80
CA ALA A 303 0.66 -11.26 -11.21
C ALA A 303 0.64 -12.34 -12.29
N ILE A 304 1.71 -13.13 -12.36
CA ILE A 304 1.88 -14.25 -13.28
C ILE A 304 1.98 -15.51 -12.45
N SER A 305 0.99 -16.39 -12.60
CA SER A 305 0.92 -17.62 -11.83
C SER A 305 1.77 -18.74 -12.43
N LEU A 306 2.00 -19.77 -11.63
CA LEU A 306 2.66 -20.98 -12.06
C LEU A 306 1.92 -21.72 -13.20
N THR A 307 0.63 -21.44 -13.42
CA THR A 307 -0.14 -21.96 -14.57
C THR A 307 -0.04 -21.07 -15.81
N GLY A 308 0.74 -20.00 -15.76
CA GLY A 308 0.87 -19.01 -16.83
C GLY A 308 -0.30 -18.02 -16.91
N GLY A 309 -1.28 -18.10 -16.00
CA GLY A 309 -2.38 -17.14 -15.92
C GLY A 309 -1.88 -15.73 -15.54
N LEU A 310 -2.53 -14.71 -16.10
CA LEU A 310 -2.31 -13.31 -15.75
C LEU A 310 -3.45 -12.80 -14.89
N GLU A 311 -3.10 -12.09 -13.83
CA GLU A 311 -4.04 -11.29 -13.06
C GLU A 311 -3.57 -9.85 -13.09
N ILE A 312 -4.40 -8.98 -13.64
CA ILE A 312 -4.19 -7.54 -13.69
C ILE A 312 -5.33 -6.91 -12.88
N PRO A 313 -5.06 -6.31 -11.73
CA PRO A 313 -6.09 -5.61 -10.97
C PRO A 313 -6.74 -4.51 -11.81
N ASN A 314 -8.06 -4.38 -11.75
CA ASN A 314 -8.84 -3.43 -12.55
C ASN A 314 -8.44 -1.96 -12.36
N TYR A 315 -7.73 -1.66 -11.28
CA TYR A 315 -7.25 -0.32 -10.92
C TYR A 315 -5.80 -0.07 -11.36
N THR A 316 -5.20 -0.97 -12.14
CA THR A 316 -3.84 -0.80 -12.66
C THR A 316 -3.81 -0.81 -14.18
N SER A 317 -2.79 -0.17 -14.74
CA SER A 317 -2.64 -0.07 -16.18
C SER A 317 -2.17 -1.39 -16.78
N PRO A 318 -2.68 -1.83 -17.92
CA PRO A 318 -2.13 -2.99 -18.62
C PRO A 318 -0.71 -2.69 -19.09
N LEU A 319 0.19 -3.65 -18.96
CA LEU A 319 1.53 -3.62 -19.50
C LEU A 319 1.74 -4.85 -20.39
N PRO A 320 1.91 -4.67 -21.70
CA PRO A 320 2.15 -5.79 -22.59
C PRO A 320 3.42 -6.54 -22.21
N MET A 321 3.32 -7.86 -22.12
CA MET A 321 4.47 -8.71 -21.82
C MET A 321 4.38 -10.06 -22.51
N THR A 322 5.53 -10.57 -22.98
CA THR A 322 5.68 -11.95 -23.40
C THR A 322 6.16 -12.78 -22.22
N ARG A 323 5.60 -13.96 -22.02
CA ARG A 323 5.96 -14.84 -20.90
C ARG A 323 6.05 -16.29 -21.32
N LYS A 324 6.91 -17.03 -20.62
CA LYS A 324 7.05 -18.49 -20.73
C LYS A 324 7.08 -19.04 -19.31
N VAL A 325 6.29 -20.07 -19.04
CA VAL A 325 6.27 -20.75 -17.73
C VAL A 325 6.63 -22.20 -17.95
N LYS A 326 7.39 -22.78 -17.06
CA LYS A 326 7.75 -24.19 -17.07
C LYS A 326 7.65 -24.76 -15.66
N GLU A 327 6.91 -25.86 -15.55
CA GLU A 327 6.94 -26.70 -14.37
C GLU A 327 8.27 -27.47 -14.32
N THR A 328 8.84 -27.59 -13.13
CA THR A 328 10.05 -28.35 -12.87
C THR A 328 9.78 -29.39 -11.77
N PRO A 329 10.59 -30.46 -11.66
CA PRO A 329 10.39 -31.46 -10.60
C PRO A 329 10.42 -30.88 -9.19
N ASP A 330 11.13 -29.78 -8.99
CA ASP A 330 11.36 -29.08 -7.72
C ASP A 330 10.53 -27.79 -7.57
N GLY A 331 9.66 -27.46 -8.56
CA GLY A 331 8.84 -26.25 -8.49
C GLY A 331 8.40 -25.73 -9.84
N TRP A 332 8.68 -24.47 -10.15
CA TRP A 332 8.35 -23.86 -11.43
C TRP A 332 9.25 -22.66 -11.74
N SER A 333 9.34 -22.34 -13.03
CA SER A 333 10.12 -21.21 -13.52
C SER A 333 9.32 -20.36 -14.48
N LEU A 334 9.60 -19.06 -14.47
CA LEU A 334 8.95 -18.05 -15.28
C LEU A 334 10.02 -17.20 -15.98
N TRP A 335 9.81 -16.92 -17.25
CA TRP A 335 10.54 -15.94 -18.03
C TRP A 335 9.57 -14.90 -18.57
N VAL A 336 9.94 -13.62 -18.44
CA VAL A 336 9.13 -12.50 -18.90
C VAL A 336 9.98 -11.53 -19.70
N LYS A 337 9.39 -10.99 -20.77
CA LYS A 337 9.94 -9.89 -21.58
C LYS A 337 8.97 -8.72 -21.58
N ILE A 338 9.46 -7.53 -21.28
CA ILE A 338 8.71 -6.29 -21.21
C ILE A 338 9.45 -5.25 -22.04
N ALA A 339 8.77 -4.62 -23.00
CA ALA A 339 9.38 -3.54 -23.78
C ALA A 339 9.57 -2.29 -22.89
N ILE A 340 10.78 -1.76 -22.85
CA ILE A 340 11.14 -0.58 -22.04
C ILE A 340 10.27 0.62 -22.43
N ARG A 341 9.98 0.80 -23.72
CA ARG A 341 9.10 1.88 -24.22
C ARG A 341 7.67 1.86 -23.66
N ASP A 342 7.24 0.71 -23.12
CA ASP A 342 5.90 0.57 -22.54
C ASP A 342 5.88 0.89 -21.04
N THR A 343 7.04 1.10 -20.45
CA THR A 343 7.23 1.50 -19.04
C THR A 343 7.30 3.02 -18.91
N GLY A 344 7.25 3.52 -17.68
CA GLY A 344 7.47 4.93 -17.36
C GLY A 344 8.94 5.31 -17.29
N ILE A 345 9.74 4.94 -18.31
CA ILE A 345 11.17 5.24 -18.32
C ILE A 345 11.44 6.74 -18.34
N ASP A 346 12.38 7.18 -17.50
CA ASP A 346 13.10 8.45 -17.68
C ASP A 346 14.30 8.19 -18.62
N PRO A 347 14.24 8.64 -19.88
CA PRO A 347 15.29 8.35 -20.84
C PRO A 347 16.60 9.05 -20.52
N ALA A 348 16.58 10.19 -19.83
CA ALA A 348 17.81 10.91 -19.46
C ALA A 348 18.56 10.20 -18.32
N ALA A 349 17.83 9.71 -17.34
CA ALA A 349 18.38 8.99 -16.21
C ALA A 349 18.53 7.48 -16.46
N LYS A 350 18.02 6.95 -17.60
CA LYS A 350 17.89 5.51 -17.87
C LYS A 350 17.25 4.76 -16.70
N LYS A 351 16.23 5.37 -16.10
CA LYS A 351 15.64 4.92 -14.86
C LYS A 351 14.15 4.61 -15.04
N ILE A 352 13.74 3.49 -14.47
CA ILE A 352 12.35 3.05 -14.40
C ILE A 352 12.02 2.80 -12.93
N ARG A 353 10.82 3.13 -12.49
CA ARG A 353 10.34 2.69 -11.17
C ARG A 353 9.65 1.34 -11.27
N GLY A 354 10.06 0.42 -10.44
CA GLY A 354 9.49 -0.92 -10.41
C GLY A 354 9.61 -1.58 -9.04
N LEU A 355 8.82 -2.62 -8.87
CA LEU A 355 8.80 -3.44 -7.67
C LEU A 355 8.44 -4.88 -8.04
N TYR A 356 8.68 -5.81 -7.15
CA TYR A 356 8.26 -7.19 -7.29
C TYR A 356 7.63 -7.70 -6.00
N SER A 357 6.75 -8.70 -6.09
CA SER A 357 6.33 -9.50 -4.95
C SER A 357 6.06 -10.94 -5.36
N PHE A 358 6.28 -11.84 -4.44
CA PHE A 358 5.88 -13.22 -4.55
C PHE A 358 4.62 -13.46 -3.73
N ARG A 359 3.60 -14.01 -4.35
CA ARG A 359 2.34 -14.37 -3.71
C ARG A 359 2.31 -15.87 -3.50
N PHE A 360 1.89 -16.31 -2.35
CA PHE A 360 1.84 -17.73 -1.99
C PHE A 360 0.65 -18.05 -1.09
N TRP A 361 0.28 -19.33 -1.06
CA TRP A 361 -0.80 -19.81 -0.21
C TRP A 361 -0.25 -20.40 1.08
N THR A 362 -0.73 -19.91 2.21
CA THR A 362 -0.29 -20.35 3.55
C THR A 362 -1.07 -21.56 4.08
N GLY A 363 -2.06 -22.05 3.34
CA GLY A 363 -2.95 -23.10 3.80
C GLY A 363 -4.13 -22.63 4.65
N LYS A 364 -4.24 -21.33 4.90
CA LYS A 364 -5.29 -20.74 5.74
C LYS A 364 -6.58 -20.41 4.97
N SER A 365 -6.49 -20.27 3.66
CA SER A 365 -7.63 -20.00 2.80
C SER A 365 -8.23 -21.29 2.25
N GLU A 366 -9.50 -21.55 2.52
CA GLU A 366 -10.23 -22.67 1.93
C GLU A 366 -10.40 -22.54 0.41
N LEU A 367 -10.27 -21.33 -0.11
CA LEU A 367 -10.44 -21.01 -1.54
C LEU A 367 -9.19 -21.28 -2.37
N GLN A 368 -8.09 -21.75 -1.79
CA GLN A 368 -6.81 -21.95 -2.48
C GLN A 368 -6.29 -20.71 -3.20
N TRP A 369 -6.56 -19.53 -2.65
CA TRP A 369 -5.97 -18.26 -3.11
C TRP A 369 -4.71 -17.99 -2.33
N TYR A 370 -3.78 -17.29 -2.98
CA TYR A 370 -2.62 -16.78 -2.25
C TYR A 370 -3.09 -15.81 -1.15
N ASP A 371 -2.64 -16.05 0.05
CA ASP A 371 -2.96 -15.24 1.23
C ASP A 371 -1.70 -14.73 1.93
N GLY A 372 -0.54 -14.98 1.34
CA GLY A 372 0.76 -14.47 1.77
C GLY A 372 1.48 -13.72 0.67
N PHE A 373 2.30 -12.75 1.07
CA PHE A 373 3.12 -11.94 0.19
C PHE A 373 4.54 -11.82 0.72
N ALA A 374 5.53 -11.98 -0.15
CA ALA A 374 6.92 -11.68 0.13
C ALA A 374 7.52 -10.84 -1.00
N GLY A 375 8.46 -9.96 -0.68
CA GLY A 375 9.09 -9.07 -1.66
C GLY A 375 10.27 -8.33 -1.06
N PRO A 376 10.67 -7.18 -1.58
CA PRO A 376 11.74 -6.39 -1.00
C PRO A 376 11.45 -6.00 0.44
N LYS A 377 12.52 -5.87 1.20
CA LYS A 377 12.41 -5.35 2.57
C LYS A 377 11.79 -3.95 2.56
N ASP A 378 10.92 -3.68 3.54
CA ASP A 378 10.24 -2.38 3.70
C ASP A 378 9.39 -1.92 2.51
N ALA A 379 9.03 -2.82 1.60
CA ALA A 379 8.27 -2.48 0.40
C ALA A 379 6.87 -1.98 0.70
N ILE A 380 6.46 -0.94 -0.02
CA ILE A 380 5.07 -0.45 -0.07
C ILE A 380 4.52 -0.72 -1.46
N TYR A 381 3.56 -1.62 -1.51
CA TYR A 381 2.94 -2.05 -2.76
C TYR A 381 1.84 -1.09 -3.20
N HIS A 382 1.64 -0.97 -4.50
CA HIS A 382 0.62 -0.12 -5.12
C HIS A 382 0.81 1.39 -4.90
N VAL A 383 2.04 1.81 -4.59
CA VAL A 383 2.41 3.23 -4.44
C VAL A 383 3.66 3.49 -5.28
N PRO A 384 3.53 3.99 -6.53
CA PRO A 384 4.66 4.09 -7.48
C PRO A 384 5.86 4.86 -6.97
N ILE A 385 5.65 5.92 -6.19
CA ILE A 385 6.75 6.70 -5.61
C ILE A 385 7.60 5.87 -4.61
N CYS A 386 7.05 4.79 -4.08
CA CYS A 386 7.75 3.87 -3.18
C CYS A 386 8.37 2.67 -3.90
N PHE A 387 8.28 2.62 -5.23
CA PHE A 387 8.93 1.58 -6.00
C PHE A 387 10.44 1.81 -6.05
N ALA A 388 11.19 0.74 -6.26
CA ALA A 388 12.63 0.82 -6.45
C ALA A 388 12.97 1.58 -7.74
N ASP A 389 14.04 2.38 -7.70
CA ASP A 389 14.65 2.91 -8.91
C ASP A 389 15.42 1.79 -9.61
N ILE A 390 14.96 1.38 -10.78
CA ILE A 390 15.61 0.43 -11.65
C ILE A 390 16.47 1.20 -12.64
N ILE A 391 17.79 1.09 -12.50
CA ILE A 391 18.79 1.72 -13.37
C ILE A 391 19.20 0.71 -14.43
N LEU A 392 19.19 1.10 -15.71
CA LEU A 392 19.66 0.31 -16.84
C LEU A 392 21.11 0.67 -17.15
N GLU A 393 22.04 -0.28 -17.05
CA GLU A 393 23.46 -0.10 -17.40
C GLU A 393 23.70 0.19 -18.87
#